data_5a274cc7ce1c80f84f74a30ce0c78b33
#
_entry.id   5a274cc7ce1c80f84f74a30ce0c78b33
#
_cell.length_a   1.000
_cell.length_b   1.000
_cell.length_c   1.000
_cell.angle_alpha   90.00
_cell.angle_beta   90.00
_cell.angle_gamma   90.00
#
_symmetry.space_group_name_H-M   'P 1'
#
loop_
_entity.id
_entity.type
_entity.pdbx_description
1 polymer ?
#
loop_
_entity_poly.entity_id
_entity_poly.type
_entity_poly.pdbx_seq_one_letter_code
_entity_poly.pdbx_strand_id
1 'polypeptide(L)'
;MSSKCGKYIYDPEEEFGSGGYGHIFIAENEDEIKKGEKKFYILKIHEEGREEDDEQSFNDEIDILYELTKIPENIFTSTIYAFNKFNIQKDEENKLEEKCVDDDKEESNEAKIIDRQHYYVMDYFSKGLLFDYIVYNKLTEKLQKLIFKKIIIGFKFIHSQYICHLDIKPENIILDRDFWPRITDFGFSKKFIDANKKEVLVEIDKGTKQYVAPEIWAGKKFKGDKADIFSLGVILFNLVTGREFGFTTSEESDKLYKLIIKENYELYWTKLETSLGCSFSNDFKELYIRMVNPNPDERPELDKILESNWLKEVINLSKEEEDKLNEQLDLLHDNIITVNSHKYEYDINEKIQKEHYASRGGENNENKLFSDNLRAKKFTKNKLVLNKYIIFGGILNEVDFMNSLVNSISKKFVDICLIEPLKDSLRFKIFFEDDGDENNGDCDMVIELFKYEEKNHLLEFRRTKGSIHDYYDYFEKIKNIITTKN
;
A
#
# COMPACT_ATOMS: atom_id res chain seq x y z
N MET A 1 8.25 -23.03 7.02
CA MET A 1 7.25 -24.14 6.83
C MET A 1 6.01 -23.51 6.22
N SER A 2 5.41 -24.16 5.21
CA SER A 2 4.17 -23.64 4.61
C SER A 2 2.99 -23.85 5.55
N SER A 3 2.12 -22.86 5.62
CA SER A 3 0.84 -22.90 6.33
C SER A 3 -0.31 -22.90 5.32
N LYS A 4 -1.54 -23.13 5.77
CA LYS A 4 -2.69 -23.31 4.89
C LYS A 4 -3.95 -22.67 5.48
N CYS A 5 -4.64 -21.89 4.65
CA CYS A 5 -5.99 -21.39 4.91
C CYS A 5 -6.94 -21.95 3.84
N GLY A 6 -7.88 -22.82 4.21
CA GLY A 6 -8.67 -23.59 3.26
C GLY A 6 -7.78 -24.35 2.27
N LYS A 7 -7.95 -24.13 0.97
CA LYS A 7 -7.14 -24.71 -0.11
C LYS A 7 -5.92 -23.85 -0.52
N TYR A 8 -5.65 -22.75 0.17
CA TYR A 8 -4.57 -21.83 -0.17
C TYR A 8 -3.36 -22.02 0.74
N ILE A 9 -2.20 -22.23 0.12
CA ILE A 9 -0.92 -22.50 0.78
C ILE A 9 -0.08 -21.23 0.75
N TYR A 10 0.47 -20.84 1.88
CA TYR A 10 1.32 -19.66 2.02
C TYR A 10 2.50 -19.95 2.96
N ASP A 11 3.52 -19.11 2.91
CA ASP A 11 4.63 -19.15 3.85
C ASP A 11 4.42 -18.07 4.93
N PRO A 12 4.17 -18.44 6.20
CA PRO A 12 3.92 -17.50 7.28
C PRO A 12 5.17 -16.66 7.65
N GLU A 13 6.36 -17.11 7.24
CA GLU A 13 7.60 -16.34 7.43
C GLU A 13 7.79 -15.28 6.33
N GLU A 14 6.98 -15.32 5.27
CA GLU A 14 7.07 -14.45 4.10
C GLU A 14 5.87 -13.53 4.03
N GLU A 15 5.70 -12.69 5.05
CA GLU A 15 4.70 -11.65 5.05
C GLU A 15 4.95 -10.67 3.88
N PHE A 16 3.94 -10.50 3.04
CA PHE A 16 3.97 -9.59 1.90
C PHE A 16 3.73 -8.14 2.30
N GLY A 17 2.96 -7.93 3.35
CA GLY A 17 2.64 -6.63 3.92
C GLY A 17 1.67 -6.74 5.08
N SER A 18 1.38 -5.63 5.75
CA SER A 18 0.32 -5.53 6.73
C SER A 18 -0.69 -4.48 6.30
N GLY A 19 -1.96 -4.79 6.45
CA GLY A 19 -3.07 -3.86 6.32
C GLY A 19 -3.58 -3.41 7.68
N GLY A 20 -4.54 -2.48 7.70
CA GLY A 20 -5.14 -1.97 8.95
C GLY A 20 -5.64 -3.04 9.92
N TYR A 21 -6.00 -4.22 9.41
CA TYR A 21 -6.65 -5.27 10.20
C TYR A 21 -5.88 -6.61 10.25
N GLY A 22 -4.67 -6.71 9.67
CA GLY A 22 -3.94 -7.98 9.71
C GLY A 22 -2.79 -8.12 8.72
N HIS A 23 -2.33 -9.33 8.57
CA HIS A 23 -1.16 -9.71 7.78
C HIS A 23 -1.56 -10.10 6.36
N ILE A 24 -0.75 -9.73 5.38
CA ILE A 24 -0.96 -10.01 3.96
C ILE A 24 0.13 -10.96 3.48
N PHE A 25 -0.26 -12.06 2.84
CA PHE A 25 0.63 -13.06 2.29
C PHE A 25 0.33 -13.30 0.81
N ILE A 26 1.34 -13.80 0.08
CA ILE A 26 1.13 -14.41 -1.23
C ILE A 26 0.81 -15.89 -1.01
N ALA A 27 -0.25 -16.35 -1.65
CA ALA A 27 -0.70 -17.74 -1.56
C ALA A 27 -0.86 -18.37 -2.95
N GLU A 28 -0.79 -19.70 -3.00
CA GLU A 28 -1.04 -20.52 -4.19
C GLU A 28 -2.17 -21.52 -3.87
N ASN A 29 -3.03 -21.79 -4.84
CA ASN A 29 -4.11 -22.75 -4.69
C ASN A 29 -3.60 -24.19 -4.88
N GLU A 30 -3.85 -25.06 -3.91
CA GLU A 30 -3.40 -26.46 -3.91
C GLU A 30 -3.88 -27.25 -5.13
N ASP A 31 -5.12 -27.02 -5.57
CA ASP A 31 -5.71 -27.72 -6.69
C ASP A 31 -5.07 -27.30 -8.04
N GLU A 32 -4.70 -26.03 -8.16
CA GLU A 32 -3.98 -25.49 -9.33
C GLU A 32 -2.54 -25.99 -9.36
N ILE A 33 -1.86 -26.05 -8.20
CA ILE A 33 -0.52 -26.63 -8.08
C ILE A 33 -0.54 -28.10 -8.57
N LYS A 34 -1.54 -28.90 -8.15
CA LYS A 34 -1.68 -30.31 -8.58
C LYS A 34 -1.89 -30.45 -10.09
N LYS A 35 -2.47 -29.45 -10.75
CA LYS A 35 -2.66 -29.38 -12.22
C LYS A 35 -1.44 -28.84 -12.95
N GLY A 36 -0.41 -28.38 -12.23
CA GLY A 36 0.77 -27.73 -12.80
C GLY A 36 0.53 -26.27 -13.21
N GLU A 37 -0.56 -25.67 -12.77
CA GLU A 37 -0.89 -24.27 -12.98
C GLU A 37 -0.22 -23.43 -11.91
N LYS A 38 0.35 -22.29 -12.31
CA LYS A 38 0.99 -21.36 -11.38
C LYS A 38 0.25 -20.03 -11.36
N LYS A 39 -0.64 -19.87 -10.38
CA LYS A 39 -1.37 -18.64 -10.13
C LYS A 39 -1.17 -18.20 -8.69
N PHE A 40 -0.95 -16.92 -8.50
CA PHE A 40 -0.78 -16.30 -7.19
C PHE A 40 -2.04 -15.58 -6.74
N TYR A 41 -2.25 -15.56 -5.44
CA TYR A 41 -3.35 -14.91 -4.76
C TYR A 41 -2.82 -14.06 -3.61
N ILE A 42 -3.59 -13.09 -3.19
CA ILE A 42 -3.37 -12.37 -1.93
C ILE A 42 -4.24 -13.02 -0.87
N LEU A 43 -3.61 -13.42 0.22
CA LEU A 43 -4.26 -13.92 1.43
C LEU A 43 -4.10 -12.87 2.53
N LYS A 44 -5.20 -12.29 3.00
CA LYS A 44 -5.24 -11.38 4.15
C LYS A 44 -5.77 -12.12 5.36
N ILE A 45 -4.96 -12.19 6.42
CA ILE A 45 -5.30 -12.87 7.67
C ILE A 45 -5.47 -11.81 8.75
N HIS A 46 -6.61 -11.83 9.44
CA HIS A 46 -6.85 -10.94 10.57
C HIS A 46 -6.03 -11.37 11.79
N GLU A 47 -5.45 -10.41 12.49
CA GLU A 47 -4.70 -10.63 13.72
C GLU A 47 -5.66 -10.87 14.90
N GLU A 48 -5.51 -11.98 15.61
CA GLU A 48 -6.37 -12.31 16.76
C GLU A 48 -6.13 -11.33 17.93
N GLY A 49 -7.21 -11.02 18.67
CA GLY A 49 -7.14 -10.23 19.91
C GLY A 49 -7.27 -8.71 19.71
N ARG A 50 -7.68 -8.25 18.54
CA ARG A 50 -8.05 -6.85 18.30
C ARG A 50 -9.44 -6.54 18.85
N GLU A 51 -9.82 -5.25 18.81
CA GLU A 51 -11.11 -4.77 19.30
C GLU A 51 -12.29 -5.28 18.44
N GLU A 52 -13.50 -5.41 19.03
CA GLU A 52 -14.71 -5.88 18.32
C GLU A 52 -15.04 -5.02 17.08
N ASP A 53 -14.73 -3.72 17.09
CA ASP A 53 -14.93 -2.81 15.97
C ASP A 53 -14.03 -3.17 14.76
N ASP A 54 -12.84 -3.71 14.99
CA ASP A 54 -11.93 -4.16 13.93
C ASP A 54 -12.45 -5.46 13.30
N GLU A 55 -13.04 -6.37 14.11
CA GLU A 55 -13.68 -7.59 13.61
C GLU A 55 -14.89 -7.27 12.73
N GLN A 56 -15.71 -6.31 13.14
CA GLN A 56 -16.85 -5.87 12.33
C GLN A 56 -16.39 -5.23 11.02
N SER A 57 -15.37 -4.37 11.07
CA SER A 57 -14.80 -3.74 9.87
C SER A 57 -14.26 -4.77 8.88
N PHE A 58 -13.61 -5.83 9.39
CA PHE A 58 -13.13 -6.95 8.57
C PHE A 58 -14.27 -7.71 7.90
N ASN A 59 -15.36 -8.00 8.64
CA ASN A 59 -16.53 -8.64 8.10
C ASN A 59 -17.25 -7.77 7.06
N ASP A 60 -17.37 -6.45 7.32
CA ASP A 60 -17.97 -5.48 6.40
C ASP A 60 -17.18 -5.41 5.09
N GLU A 61 -15.84 -5.44 5.16
CA GLU A 61 -14.95 -5.47 3.99
C GLU A 61 -15.23 -6.70 3.12
N ILE A 62 -15.29 -7.89 3.74
CA ILE A 62 -15.59 -9.14 3.03
C ILE A 62 -16.96 -9.06 2.37
N ASP A 63 -17.99 -8.56 3.06
CA ASP A 63 -19.35 -8.47 2.52
C ASP A 63 -19.41 -7.57 1.29
N ILE A 64 -18.79 -6.41 1.34
CA ILE A 64 -18.73 -5.48 0.22
C ILE A 64 -17.98 -6.12 -0.96
N LEU A 65 -16.79 -6.68 -0.73
CA LEU A 65 -16.02 -7.33 -1.79
C LEU A 65 -16.75 -8.52 -2.39
N TYR A 66 -17.43 -9.32 -1.57
CA TYR A 66 -18.21 -10.47 -2.04
C TYR A 66 -19.40 -10.05 -2.88
N GLU A 67 -20.12 -8.98 -2.50
CA GLU A 67 -21.20 -8.43 -3.32
C GLU A 67 -20.66 -7.91 -4.67
N LEU A 68 -19.56 -7.18 -4.65
CA LEU A 68 -18.93 -6.64 -5.87
C LEU A 68 -18.42 -7.76 -6.79
N THR A 69 -17.89 -8.85 -6.22
CA THR A 69 -17.44 -10.05 -6.97
C THR A 69 -18.55 -10.69 -7.78
N LYS A 70 -19.82 -10.63 -7.32
CA LYS A 70 -20.97 -11.20 -8.02
C LYS A 70 -21.42 -10.42 -9.25
N ILE A 71 -20.90 -9.25 -9.47
CA ILE A 71 -21.25 -8.40 -10.61
C ILE A 71 -20.34 -8.78 -11.80
N PRO A 72 -20.87 -9.39 -12.87
CA PRO A 72 -20.03 -9.93 -13.97
C PRO A 72 -19.15 -8.87 -14.66
N GLU A 73 -19.62 -7.62 -14.71
CA GLU A 73 -18.90 -6.51 -15.36
C GLU A 73 -17.88 -5.84 -14.43
N ASN A 74 -17.72 -6.34 -13.21
CA ASN A 74 -16.78 -5.75 -12.27
C ASN A 74 -15.34 -6.09 -12.62
N ILE A 75 -14.67 -5.12 -13.24
CA ILE A 75 -13.23 -5.15 -13.50
C ILE A 75 -12.48 -4.11 -12.66
N PHE A 76 -13.11 -3.51 -11.65
CA PHE A 76 -12.59 -2.33 -10.94
C PHE A 76 -12.19 -2.63 -9.49
N THR A 77 -12.55 -3.79 -8.98
CA THR A 77 -12.17 -4.22 -7.62
C THR A 77 -11.54 -5.60 -7.65
N SER A 78 -10.93 -6.01 -6.53
CA SER A 78 -10.44 -7.38 -6.39
C SER A 78 -11.61 -8.37 -6.31
N THR A 79 -11.44 -9.54 -6.92
CA THR A 79 -12.36 -10.69 -6.76
C THR A 79 -11.99 -11.43 -5.47
N ILE A 80 -12.98 -11.74 -4.65
CA ILE A 80 -12.78 -12.58 -3.47
C ILE A 80 -13.10 -14.06 -3.82
N TYR A 81 -12.17 -14.96 -3.52
CA TYR A 81 -12.25 -16.39 -3.88
C TYR A 81 -12.62 -17.29 -2.71
N ALA A 82 -12.21 -16.93 -1.50
CA ALA A 82 -12.49 -17.64 -0.28
C ALA A 82 -12.41 -16.71 0.93
N PHE A 83 -13.13 -17.00 1.99
CA PHE A 83 -13.07 -16.26 3.23
C PHE A 83 -13.58 -17.06 4.42
N ASN A 84 -13.12 -16.67 5.62
CA ASN A 84 -13.63 -17.12 6.91
C ASN A 84 -13.82 -15.89 7.81
N LYS A 85 -15.07 -15.59 8.20
CA LYS A 85 -15.48 -14.40 8.94
C LYS A 85 -15.54 -14.63 10.45
N PHE A 86 -15.49 -13.54 11.21
CA PHE A 86 -15.83 -13.54 12.63
C PHE A 86 -17.33 -13.82 12.86
N ASN A 87 -17.63 -14.62 13.88
CA ASN A 87 -18.99 -14.85 14.32
C ASN A 87 -19.34 -13.81 15.41
N ILE A 88 -19.87 -12.66 15.01
CA ILE A 88 -20.16 -11.54 15.92
C ILE A 88 -21.51 -11.71 16.63
N GLN A 89 -22.34 -12.67 16.21
CA GLN A 89 -23.62 -12.95 16.91
C GLN A 89 -23.36 -13.80 18.16
N LYS A 90 -23.44 -13.17 19.31
CA LYS A 90 -23.66 -13.85 20.59
C LYS A 90 -25.13 -14.31 20.60
N ASP A 91 -25.40 -15.53 20.15
CA ASP A 91 -26.38 -16.42 20.70
C ASP A 91 -26.60 -17.61 19.75
N GLU A 92 -26.36 -18.80 20.33
CA GLU A 92 -26.75 -20.14 19.89
C GLU A 92 -26.17 -20.72 18.58
N GLU A 93 -25.30 -21.70 18.82
CA GLU A 93 -24.86 -22.79 17.93
C GLU A 93 -23.90 -22.44 16.77
N ASN A 94 -22.62 -22.74 17.04
CA ASN A 94 -21.54 -22.87 16.07
C ASN A 94 -21.97 -23.57 14.78
N LYS A 95 -22.18 -22.80 13.72
CA LYS A 95 -22.03 -23.25 12.35
C LYS A 95 -21.11 -22.28 11.64
N LEU A 96 -19.84 -22.65 11.58
CA LEU A 96 -18.88 -22.03 10.67
C LEU A 96 -19.35 -22.25 9.23
N GLU A 97 -19.80 -21.20 8.55
CA GLU A 97 -20.08 -21.25 7.12
C GLU A 97 -18.78 -20.93 6.36
N GLU A 98 -18.08 -21.98 5.98
CA GLU A 98 -17.03 -21.90 4.95
C GLU A 98 -17.75 -21.81 3.60
N LYS A 99 -17.77 -20.63 2.97
CA LYS A 99 -18.26 -20.46 1.60
C LYS A 99 -17.08 -20.37 0.63
N CYS A 100 -16.77 -21.51 -0.01
CA CYS A 100 -16.05 -21.49 -1.28
C CYS A 100 -17.00 -21.04 -2.39
N VAL A 101 -16.59 -20.12 -3.24
CA VAL A 101 -17.39 -19.59 -4.36
C VAL A 101 -17.30 -20.53 -5.60
N ASP A 102 -17.08 -21.83 -5.40
CA ASP A 102 -17.20 -22.82 -6.47
C ASP A 102 -18.48 -23.63 -6.25
N ASP A 103 -19.52 -23.30 -7.02
CA ASP A 103 -20.69 -24.15 -7.19
C ASP A 103 -20.28 -25.46 -7.87
N ASP A 104 -20.74 -26.57 -7.28
CA ASP A 104 -20.63 -27.98 -7.67
C ASP A 104 -19.44 -28.76 -7.13
N LYS A 105 -19.65 -29.44 -5.98
CA LYS A 105 -19.42 -30.88 -5.79
C LYS A 105 -19.74 -31.38 -4.37
N GLU A 106 -20.21 -32.63 -4.39
CA GLU A 106 -20.69 -33.46 -3.30
C GLU A 106 -19.76 -33.57 -2.07
N GLU A 107 -20.41 -33.69 -0.90
CA GLU A 107 -19.81 -33.93 0.41
C GLU A 107 -18.96 -35.19 0.41
N SER A 108 -17.65 -35.06 0.62
CA SER A 108 -16.81 -36.14 1.10
C SER A 108 -16.41 -35.90 2.55
N ASN A 109 -16.70 -36.88 3.40
CA ASN A 109 -16.35 -36.94 4.82
C ASN A 109 -14.83 -37.11 4.99
N GLU A 110 -14.05 -36.02 4.98
CA GLU A 110 -12.71 -35.97 5.54
C GLU A 110 -12.65 -34.95 6.67
N ALA A 111 -11.91 -35.31 7.73
CA ALA A 111 -11.83 -34.56 8.97
C ALA A 111 -11.61 -33.06 8.73
N LYS A 112 -12.62 -32.24 9.07
CA LYS A 112 -12.52 -30.77 9.07
C LYS A 112 -11.37 -30.35 9.96
N ILE A 113 -10.26 -29.91 9.38
CA ILE A 113 -9.32 -29.04 10.05
C ILE A 113 -10.08 -27.72 10.21
N ILE A 114 -10.52 -27.42 11.43
CA ILE A 114 -11.16 -26.16 11.76
C ILE A 114 -10.06 -25.11 11.64
N ASP A 115 -10.07 -24.40 10.53
CA ASP A 115 -9.23 -23.22 10.32
C ASP A 115 -9.69 -22.16 11.33
N ARG A 116 -8.90 -21.92 12.37
CA ARG A 116 -9.24 -20.96 13.42
C ARG A 116 -8.95 -19.53 13.02
N GLN A 117 -8.30 -19.33 11.87
CA GLN A 117 -7.92 -18.02 11.40
C GLN A 117 -9.05 -17.36 10.60
N HIS A 118 -9.27 -16.08 10.84
CA HIS A 118 -10.17 -15.25 10.04
C HIS A 118 -9.36 -14.69 8.87
N TYR A 119 -9.81 -14.95 7.65
CA TYR A 119 -9.07 -14.61 6.44
C TYR A 119 -9.96 -14.36 5.24
N TYR A 120 -9.43 -13.74 4.23
CA TYR A 120 -9.97 -13.82 2.88
C TYR A 120 -8.86 -13.88 1.82
N VAL A 121 -9.20 -14.42 0.66
CA VAL A 121 -8.32 -14.61 -0.49
C VAL A 121 -8.84 -13.83 -1.67
N MET A 122 -7.98 -13.04 -2.30
CA MET A 122 -8.33 -12.21 -3.44
C MET A 122 -7.29 -12.27 -4.55
N ASP A 123 -7.56 -11.61 -5.68
CA ASP A 123 -6.64 -11.50 -6.81
C ASP A 123 -5.29 -10.94 -6.40
N TYR A 124 -4.24 -11.48 -7.04
CA TYR A 124 -2.93 -10.88 -7.10
C TYR A 124 -2.76 -10.11 -8.41
N PHE A 125 -2.38 -8.84 -8.35
CA PHE A 125 -2.16 -7.99 -9.52
C PHE A 125 -0.67 -7.66 -9.68
N SER A 126 -0.14 -7.91 -10.89
CA SER A 126 1.31 -7.94 -11.13
C SER A 126 1.94 -6.58 -11.41
N LYS A 127 1.15 -5.53 -11.65
CA LYS A 127 1.70 -4.20 -11.97
C LYS A 127 1.92 -3.32 -10.74
N GLY A 128 1.63 -3.84 -9.53
CA GLY A 128 1.92 -3.17 -8.27
C GLY A 128 0.99 -1.99 -7.94
N LEU A 129 1.37 -1.22 -6.94
CA LEU A 129 0.57 -0.12 -6.41
C LEU A 129 0.70 1.13 -7.28
N LEU A 130 -0.39 1.88 -7.41
CA LEU A 130 -0.35 3.23 -7.99
C LEU A 130 0.69 4.12 -7.29
N PHE A 131 0.86 3.93 -6.00
CA PHE A 131 1.85 4.63 -5.19
C PHE A 131 3.26 4.54 -5.78
N ASP A 132 3.70 3.36 -6.25
CA ASP A 132 5.04 3.17 -6.81
C ASP A 132 5.28 4.04 -8.06
N TYR A 133 4.26 4.19 -8.89
CA TYR A 133 4.31 5.05 -10.09
C TYR A 133 4.37 6.53 -9.73
N ILE A 134 3.63 6.95 -8.70
CA ILE A 134 3.65 8.32 -8.18
C ILE A 134 5.03 8.66 -7.63
N VAL A 135 5.61 7.80 -6.78
CA VAL A 135 6.93 8.01 -6.17
C VAL A 135 8.04 7.99 -7.21
N TYR A 136 7.95 7.11 -8.20
CA TYR A 136 8.91 7.09 -9.32
C TYR A 136 8.92 8.40 -10.10
N ASN A 137 7.81 9.13 -10.11
CA ASN A 137 7.64 10.49 -10.65
C ASN A 137 8.18 10.67 -12.08
N LYS A 138 7.89 9.70 -12.96
CA LYS A 138 8.26 9.74 -14.38
C LYS A 138 7.06 9.60 -15.33
N LEU A 139 5.84 9.68 -14.76
CA LEU A 139 4.62 9.70 -15.55
C LEU A 139 4.55 11.00 -16.37
N THR A 140 4.41 10.90 -17.68
CA THR A 140 4.08 12.06 -18.52
C THR A 140 2.65 12.53 -18.20
N GLU A 141 2.35 13.81 -18.45
CA GLU A 141 1.01 14.35 -18.19
C GLU A 141 -0.10 13.52 -18.89
N LYS A 142 0.16 13.01 -20.07
CA LYS A 142 -0.80 12.14 -20.78
C LYS A 142 -1.03 10.81 -20.08
N LEU A 143 0.01 10.20 -19.49
CA LEU A 143 -0.12 8.98 -18.68
C LEU A 143 -0.84 9.26 -17.36
N GLN A 144 -0.55 10.40 -16.70
CA GLN A 144 -1.27 10.83 -15.50
C GLN A 144 -2.76 10.98 -15.78
N LYS A 145 -3.13 11.64 -16.86
CA LYS A 145 -4.52 11.78 -17.33
C LYS A 145 -5.18 10.44 -17.62
N LEU A 146 -4.48 9.52 -18.29
CA LEU A 146 -5.01 8.18 -18.59
C LEU A 146 -5.30 7.39 -17.33
N ILE A 147 -4.34 7.32 -16.41
CA ILE A 147 -4.50 6.61 -15.13
C ILE A 147 -5.65 7.23 -14.33
N PHE A 148 -5.68 8.57 -14.22
CA PHE A 148 -6.73 9.24 -13.46
C PHE A 148 -8.11 9.03 -14.08
N LYS A 149 -8.26 9.11 -15.42
CA LYS A 149 -9.49 8.72 -16.13
C LYS A 149 -9.96 7.33 -15.74
N LYS A 150 -9.06 6.34 -15.77
CA LYS A 150 -9.39 4.95 -15.41
C LYS A 150 -9.84 4.83 -13.94
N ILE A 151 -9.18 5.56 -13.03
CA ILE A 151 -9.58 5.63 -11.61
C ILE A 151 -10.99 6.18 -11.46
N ILE A 152 -11.31 7.30 -12.11
CA ILE A 152 -12.66 7.91 -12.06
C ILE A 152 -13.73 6.96 -12.62
N ILE A 153 -13.42 6.21 -13.68
CA ILE A 153 -14.34 5.18 -14.21
C ILE A 153 -14.57 4.08 -13.18
N GLY A 154 -13.52 3.62 -12.48
CA GLY A 154 -13.64 2.64 -11.40
C GLY A 154 -14.52 3.14 -10.26
N PHE A 155 -14.32 4.38 -9.80
CA PHE A 155 -15.18 4.96 -8.75
C PHE A 155 -16.60 5.22 -9.20
N LYS A 156 -16.81 5.56 -10.48
CA LYS A 156 -18.16 5.64 -11.04
C LYS A 156 -18.89 4.29 -10.94
N PHE A 157 -18.21 3.18 -11.20
CA PHE A 157 -18.77 1.84 -11.01
C PHE A 157 -19.11 1.60 -9.52
N ILE A 158 -18.17 1.85 -8.59
CA ILE A 158 -18.37 1.61 -7.15
C ILE A 158 -19.54 2.47 -6.63
N HIS A 159 -19.57 3.76 -6.95
CA HIS A 159 -20.67 4.64 -6.55
C HIS A 159 -22.02 4.24 -7.18
N SER A 160 -22.03 3.64 -8.38
CA SER A 160 -23.25 3.10 -8.98
C SER A 160 -23.84 1.92 -8.19
N GLN A 161 -23.03 1.26 -7.37
CA GLN A 161 -23.43 0.24 -6.42
C GLN A 161 -23.78 0.83 -5.04
N TYR A 162 -23.83 2.16 -4.94
CA TYR A 162 -24.11 2.91 -3.71
C TYR A 162 -23.11 2.63 -2.58
N ILE A 163 -21.88 2.37 -2.92
CA ILE A 163 -20.76 2.17 -2.00
C ILE A 163 -19.84 3.37 -2.07
N CYS A 164 -19.48 3.96 -0.92
CA CYS A 164 -18.38 4.91 -0.78
C CYS A 164 -17.21 4.21 -0.07
N HIS A 165 -15.99 4.54 -0.49
CA HIS A 165 -14.79 3.86 -0.04
C HIS A 165 -14.22 4.40 1.27
N LEU A 166 -14.14 5.72 1.41
CA LEU A 166 -13.74 6.50 2.59
C LEU A 166 -12.28 6.38 3.06
N ASP A 167 -11.47 5.53 2.42
CA ASP A 167 -9.99 5.51 2.62
C ASP A 167 -9.27 5.42 1.28
N ILE A 168 -9.60 6.34 0.37
CA ILE A 168 -9.00 6.39 -0.96
C ILE A 168 -7.61 7.01 -0.86
N LYS A 169 -6.61 6.20 -1.21
CA LYS A 169 -5.19 6.58 -1.28
C LYS A 169 -4.47 5.76 -2.34
N PRO A 170 -3.31 6.19 -2.84
CA PRO A 170 -2.59 5.45 -3.89
C PRO A 170 -2.21 4.01 -3.52
N GLU A 171 -2.08 3.70 -2.23
CA GLU A 171 -1.80 2.38 -1.69
C GLU A 171 -2.96 1.40 -1.85
N ASN A 172 -4.19 1.92 -1.89
CA ASN A 172 -5.41 1.13 -2.04
C ASN A 172 -5.84 1.01 -3.52
N ILE A 173 -4.97 1.41 -4.45
CA ILE A 173 -5.17 1.28 -5.90
C ILE A 173 -4.04 0.46 -6.47
N ILE A 174 -4.34 -0.76 -6.92
CA ILE A 174 -3.38 -1.67 -7.57
C ILE A 174 -3.62 -1.63 -9.06
N LEU A 175 -2.58 -1.75 -9.87
CA LEU A 175 -2.71 -1.82 -11.33
C LEU A 175 -2.67 -3.27 -11.80
N ASP A 176 -3.64 -3.67 -12.62
CA ASP A 176 -3.64 -4.99 -13.25
C ASP A 176 -2.72 -5.04 -14.48
N ARG A 177 -2.66 -6.19 -15.13
CA ARG A 177 -1.78 -6.41 -16.30
C ARG A 177 -2.00 -5.43 -17.46
N ASP A 178 -3.21 -4.86 -17.56
CA ASP A 178 -3.61 -3.93 -18.63
C ASP A 178 -3.67 -2.47 -18.10
N PHE A 179 -3.08 -2.23 -16.92
CA PHE A 179 -3.06 -0.95 -16.21
C PHE A 179 -4.45 -0.39 -15.89
N TRP A 180 -5.44 -1.29 -15.67
CA TRP A 180 -6.68 -0.89 -15.04
C TRP A 180 -6.52 -0.85 -13.53
N PRO A 181 -7.01 0.22 -12.88
CA PRO A 181 -6.98 0.32 -11.43
C PRO A 181 -7.95 -0.68 -10.81
N ARG A 182 -7.45 -1.41 -9.84
CA ARG A 182 -8.19 -2.31 -8.96
C ARG A 182 -8.23 -1.67 -7.59
N ILE A 183 -9.42 -1.27 -7.18
CA ILE A 183 -9.66 -0.65 -5.88
C ILE A 183 -9.71 -1.76 -4.84
N THR A 184 -8.99 -1.59 -3.73
CA THR A 184 -8.85 -2.58 -2.65
C THR A 184 -9.02 -1.91 -1.28
N ASP A 185 -9.10 -2.72 -0.23
CA ASP A 185 -9.19 -2.28 1.17
C ASP A 185 -10.47 -1.50 1.48
N PHE A 186 -11.58 -2.22 1.45
CA PHE A 186 -12.92 -1.68 1.73
C PHE A 186 -13.26 -1.64 3.23
N GLY A 187 -12.27 -1.75 4.12
CA GLY A 187 -12.48 -1.82 5.57
C GLY A 187 -13.19 -0.61 6.19
N PHE A 188 -13.13 0.56 5.54
CA PHE A 188 -13.86 1.77 5.98
C PHE A 188 -15.10 2.06 5.13
N SER A 189 -15.35 1.26 4.12
CA SER A 189 -16.40 1.52 3.15
C SER A 189 -17.80 1.42 3.76
N LYS A 190 -18.70 2.21 3.26
CA LYS A 190 -20.12 2.22 3.70
C LYS A 190 -21.05 2.27 2.51
N LYS A 191 -22.22 1.66 2.67
CA LYS A 191 -23.34 1.88 1.75
C LYS A 191 -24.02 3.21 2.08
N PHE A 192 -24.22 4.05 1.07
CA PHE A 192 -24.90 5.34 1.23
C PHE A 192 -26.36 5.31 0.75
N ILE A 193 -27.00 4.11 0.83
CA ILE A 193 -28.43 3.93 0.65
C ILE A 193 -29.02 3.12 1.82
N ASP A 194 -30.29 3.37 2.13
CA ASP A 194 -31.08 2.58 3.09
C ASP A 194 -31.79 1.38 2.42
N ALA A 195 -32.51 0.59 3.22
CA ALA A 195 -33.29 -0.56 2.76
C ALA A 195 -34.38 -0.16 1.72
N ASN A 196 -34.78 1.09 1.66
CA ASN A 196 -35.77 1.62 0.71
C ASN A 196 -35.09 2.21 -0.55
N LYS A 197 -33.79 2.01 -0.71
CA LYS A 197 -32.97 2.57 -1.80
C LYS A 197 -32.93 4.10 -1.83
N LYS A 198 -33.08 4.73 -0.68
CA LYS A 198 -32.92 6.17 -0.50
C LYS A 198 -31.52 6.48 -0.02
N GLU A 199 -30.88 7.48 -0.60
CA GLU A 199 -29.57 7.97 -0.18
C GLU A 199 -29.60 8.43 1.30
N VAL A 200 -28.56 8.02 2.04
CA VAL A 200 -28.37 8.34 3.45
C VAL A 200 -26.97 8.87 3.68
N LEU A 201 -26.86 9.69 4.72
CA LEU A 201 -25.56 10.17 5.18
C LEU A 201 -24.85 9.07 5.96
N VAL A 202 -23.55 8.93 5.74
CA VAL A 202 -22.67 7.99 6.44
C VAL A 202 -21.92 8.70 7.59
N GLU A 203 -21.33 7.90 8.46
CA GLU A 203 -20.54 8.38 9.60
C GLU A 203 -19.30 7.51 9.75
N ILE A 204 -18.15 8.15 9.91
CA ILE A 204 -16.85 7.55 10.18
C ILE A 204 -15.98 8.59 10.87
N ASP A 205 -15.10 8.16 11.77
CA ASP A 205 -14.13 9.00 12.49
C ASP A 205 -12.68 8.63 12.18
N LYS A 206 -12.48 7.78 11.18
CA LYS A 206 -11.18 7.22 10.77
C LYS A 206 -10.87 7.61 9.32
N GLY A 207 -9.63 7.40 8.92
CA GLY A 207 -9.14 7.62 7.56
C GLY A 207 -7.70 8.09 7.56
N THR A 208 -7.06 8.04 6.40
CA THR A 208 -5.68 8.49 6.22
C THR A 208 -5.63 10.02 6.17
N LYS A 209 -5.04 10.65 7.18
CA LYS A 209 -5.08 12.09 7.49
C LYS A 209 -4.97 13.02 6.28
N GLN A 210 -4.04 12.74 5.38
CA GLN A 210 -3.75 13.58 4.21
C GLN A 210 -4.85 13.54 3.13
N TYR A 211 -5.67 12.48 3.13
CA TYR A 211 -6.72 12.24 2.12
C TYR A 211 -8.13 12.50 2.63
N VAL A 212 -8.29 12.70 3.95
CA VAL A 212 -9.59 12.86 4.61
C VAL A 212 -10.25 14.17 4.25
N ALA A 213 -11.51 14.12 3.86
CA ALA A 213 -12.33 15.31 3.58
C ALA A 213 -12.67 16.10 4.87
N PRO A 214 -12.84 17.45 4.79
CA PRO A 214 -13.03 18.28 5.98
C PRO A 214 -14.30 17.97 6.77
N GLU A 215 -15.35 17.48 6.12
CA GLU A 215 -16.59 17.08 6.79
C GLU A 215 -16.43 15.87 7.70
N ILE A 216 -15.44 15.01 7.44
CA ILE A 216 -15.14 13.85 8.29
C ILE A 216 -14.57 14.34 9.63
N TRP A 217 -13.65 15.30 9.61
CA TRP A 217 -13.11 15.92 10.83
C TRP A 217 -14.19 16.60 11.70
N ALA A 218 -15.29 17.02 11.09
CA ALA A 218 -16.37 17.65 11.81
C ALA A 218 -17.18 16.70 12.71
N GLY A 219 -16.96 15.38 12.63
CA GLY A 219 -17.62 14.36 13.44
C GLY A 219 -19.14 14.30 13.27
N LYS A 220 -19.63 14.60 12.06
CA LYS A 220 -21.06 14.60 11.72
C LYS A 220 -21.29 13.66 10.55
N LYS A 221 -22.55 13.25 10.37
CA LYS A 221 -22.96 12.49 9.18
C LYS A 221 -22.78 13.32 7.91
N PHE A 222 -22.24 12.71 6.87
CA PHE A 222 -21.86 13.37 5.62
C PHE A 222 -22.22 12.52 4.40
N LYS A 223 -22.12 13.11 3.20
CA LYS A 223 -22.27 12.41 1.92
C LYS A 223 -20.97 11.66 1.60
N GLY A 224 -21.01 10.33 1.66
CA GLY A 224 -19.80 9.50 1.49
C GLY A 224 -19.21 9.57 0.08
N ASP A 225 -20.04 9.59 -0.94
CA ASP A 225 -19.64 9.78 -2.34
C ASP A 225 -18.88 11.11 -2.56
N LYS A 226 -19.31 12.18 -1.88
CA LYS A 226 -18.64 13.48 -1.95
C LYS A 226 -17.31 13.51 -1.19
N ALA A 227 -17.20 12.77 -0.09
CA ALA A 227 -15.92 12.60 0.61
C ALA A 227 -14.91 11.84 -0.26
N ASP A 228 -15.35 10.81 -0.99
CA ASP A 228 -14.52 10.09 -1.96
C ASP A 228 -13.98 11.03 -3.06
N ILE A 229 -14.81 11.94 -3.58
CA ILE A 229 -14.38 12.93 -4.59
C ILE A 229 -13.26 13.83 -4.07
N PHE A 230 -13.31 14.22 -2.80
CA PHE A 230 -12.23 14.97 -2.17
C PHE A 230 -10.91 14.19 -2.17
N SER A 231 -10.94 12.95 -1.69
CA SER A 231 -9.76 12.07 -1.65
C SER A 231 -9.18 11.82 -3.05
N LEU A 232 -10.05 11.64 -4.07
CA LEU A 232 -9.65 11.56 -5.48
C LEU A 232 -8.97 12.85 -5.97
N GLY A 233 -9.38 14.02 -5.48
CA GLY A 233 -8.71 15.29 -5.73
C GLY A 233 -7.29 15.31 -5.18
N VAL A 234 -7.07 14.77 -3.98
CA VAL A 234 -5.72 14.64 -3.41
C VAL A 234 -4.86 13.68 -4.24
N ILE A 235 -5.42 12.54 -4.68
CA ILE A 235 -4.71 11.61 -5.59
C ILE A 235 -4.35 12.31 -6.92
N LEU A 236 -5.26 13.11 -7.48
CA LEU A 236 -4.96 13.88 -8.69
C LEU A 236 -3.72 14.76 -8.51
N PHE A 237 -3.60 15.42 -7.35
CA PHE A 237 -2.43 16.22 -7.03
C PHE A 237 -1.15 15.38 -6.91
N ASN A 238 -1.21 14.27 -6.19
CA ASN A 238 -0.07 13.35 -6.07
C ASN A 238 0.38 12.81 -7.43
N LEU A 239 -0.54 12.46 -8.33
CA LEU A 239 -0.22 11.99 -9.69
C LEU A 239 0.57 13.02 -10.50
N VAL A 240 0.21 14.31 -10.38
CA VAL A 240 0.81 15.39 -11.16
C VAL A 240 2.14 15.84 -10.58
N THR A 241 2.29 15.82 -9.25
CA THR A 241 3.48 16.39 -8.58
C THR A 241 4.49 15.32 -8.16
N GLY A 242 4.15 14.04 -8.24
CA GLY A 242 4.87 13.00 -7.52
C GLY A 242 4.60 13.17 -6.01
N ARG A 243 4.31 12.35 -5.23
CA ARG A 243 4.22 12.29 -3.75
C ARG A 243 3.89 13.60 -2.95
N GLU A 244 3.92 14.76 -3.57
CA GLU A 244 3.65 16.04 -2.91
C GLU A 244 2.15 16.22 -2.62
N PHE A 245 1.84 17.01 -1.59
CA PHE A 245 0.48 17.34 -1.19
C PHE A 245 0.21 18.83 -1.38
N GLY A 246 -1.01 19.16 -1.79
CA GLY A 246 -1.45 20.55 -1.91
C GLY A 246 -1.69 21.24 -0.54
N PHE A 247 -1.79 20.44 0.52
CA PHE A 247 -1.94 20.83 1.93
C PHE A 247 -1.65 19.60 2.80
N THR A 248 -1.32 19.79 4.08
CA THR A 248 -1.02 18.68 5.00
C THR A 248 -2.30 18.03 5.55
N THR A 249 -3.31 18.86 5.85
CA THR A 249 -4.63 18.40 6.31
C THR A 249 -5.73 19.27 5.73
N SER A 250 -6.95 18.75 5.66
CA SER A 250 -8.14 19.50 5.24
C SER A 250 -8.79 20.30 6.38
N GLU A 251 -8.07 20.54 7.46
CA GLU A 251 -8.54 21.33 8.59
C GLU A 251 -8.29 22.84 8.38
N GLU A 252 -9.08 23.69 9.03
CA GLU A 252 -8.91 25.15 8.98
C GLU A 252 -7.58 25.63 9.57
N SER A 253 -6.93 24.81 10.39
CA SER A 253 -5.60 25.07 10.97
C SER A 253 -4.49 25.01 9.92
N ASP A 254 -4.64 24.24 8.83
CA ASP A 254 -3.67 24.14 7.76
C ASP A 254 -3.51 25.46 6.99
N LYS A 255 -2.26 25.90 6.81
CA LYS A 255 -1.95 27.22 6.23
C LYS A 255 -2.31 27.32 4.73
N LEU A 256 -2.21 26.21 3.99
CA LEU A 256 -2.53 26.17 2.56
C LEU A 256 -4.02 25.91 2.36
N TYR A 257 -4.60 24.91 3.06
CA TYR A 257 -6.01 24.60 2.92
C TYR A 257 -6.91 25.77 3.36
N LYS A 258 -6.49 26.53 4.36
CA LYS A 258 -7.15 27.79 4.75
C LYS A 258 -7.28 28.81 3.62
N LEU A 259 -6.37 28.80 2.65
CA LEU A 259 -6.50 29.68 1.47
C LEU A 259 -7.60 29.17 0.53
N ILE A 260 -7.80 27.86 0.42
CA ILE A 260 -8.90 27.25 -0.34
C ILE A 260 -10.23 27.60 0.34
N ILE A 261 -10.34 27.45 1.68
CA ILE A 261 -11.54 27.83 2.45
C ILE A 261 -11.90 29.31 2.25
N LYS A 262 -10.90 30.18 2.12
CA LYS A 262 -11.08 31.61 1.90
C LYS A 262 -11.21 32.01 0.42
N GLU A 263 -11.26 31.04 -0.49
CA GLU A 263 -11.30 31.25 -1.93
C GLU A 263 -10.14 32.12 -2.47
N ASN A 264 -9.02 32.19 -1.73
CA ASN A 264 -7.84 32.91 -2.16
C ASN A 264 -6.93 32.01 -3.02
N TYR A 265 -7.45 31.58 -4.15
CA TYR A 265 -6.81 30.59 -5.05
C TYR A 265 -5.54 31.15 -5.70
N GLU A 266 -5.47 32.45 -5.98
CA GLU A 266 -4.26 33.08 -6.54
C GLU A 266 -3.07 32.95 -5.58
N LEU A 267 -3.26 33.27 -4.30
CA LEU A 267 -2.21 33.15 -3.30
C LEU A 267 -1.88 31.69 -3.01
N TYR A 268 -2.87 30.80 -3.03
CA TYR A 268 -2.68 29.36 -2.87
C TYR A 268 -1.72 28.83 -3.94
N TRP A 269 -2.03 29.05 -5.22
CA TRP A 269 -1.21 28.57 -6.33
C TRP A 269 0.16 29.23 -6.37
N THR A 270 0.24 30.55 -6.11
CA THR A 270 1.53 31.26 -6.06
C THR A 270 2.48 30.66 -5.02
N LYS A 271 1.99 30.36 -3.82
CA LYS A 271 2.79 29.74 -2.76
C LYS A 271 3.23 28.34 -3.15
N LEU A 272 2.31 27.54 -3.66
CA LEU A 272 2.54 26.14 -4.00
C LEU A 272 3.52 26.00 -5.18
N GLU A 273 3.31 26.74 -6.27
CA GLU A 273 4.19 26.74 -7.45
C GLU A 273 5.59 27.25 -7.09
N THR A 274 5.68 28.25 -6.20
CA THR A 274 6.98 28.74 -5.69
C THR A 274 7.69 27.65 -4.87
N SER A 275 6.98 26.96 -3.98
CA SER A 275 7.55 25.90 -3.13
C SER A 275 8.02 24.71 -3.94
N LEU A 276 7.25 24.29 -4.94
CA LEU A 276 7.55 23.12 -5.78
C LEU A 276 8.46 23.43 -6.96
N GLY A 277 8.71 24.71 -7.27
CA GLY A 277 9.52 25.11 -8.41
C GLY A 277 8.91 24.74 -9.77
N CYS A 278 7.60 24.65 -9.86
CA CYS A 278 6.87 24.26 -11.08
C CYS A 278 5.67 25.19 -11.32
N SER A 279 4.98 25.01 -12.44
CA SER A 279 3.70 25.67 -12.74
C SER A 279 2.68 24.66 -13.22
N PHE A 280 1.41 24.88 -12.90
CA PHE A 280 0.30 24.02 -13.28
C PHE A 280 -0.56 24.68 -14.35
N SER A 281 -1.14 23.87 -15.25
CA SER A 281 -2.11 24.34 -16.24
C SER A 281 -3.40 24.84 -15.58
N ASN A 282 -4.07 25.80 -16.19
CA ASN A 282 -5.32 26.32 -15.65
C ASN A 282 -6.40 25.24 -15.56
N ASP A 283 -6.45 24.33 -16.53
CA ASP A 283 -7.40 23.21 -16.54
C ASP A 283 -7.19 22.26 -15.34
N PHE A 284 -5.92 21.99 -14.98
CA PHE A 284 -5.60 21.25 -13.76
C PHE A 284 -6.01 22.00 -12.50
N LYS A 285 -5.64 23.29 -12.40
CA LYS A 285 -5.96 24.14 -11.26
C LYS A 285 -7.46 24.22 -11.00
N GLU A 286 -8.25 24.39 -12.06
CA GLU A 286 -9.71 24.43 -11.97
C GLU A 286 -10.28 23.11 -11.47
N LEU A 287 -9.89 21.99 -12.08
CA LEU A 287 -10.39 20.67 -11.71
C LEU A 287 -10.03 20.34 -10.24
N TYR A 288 -8.79 20.53 -9.86
CA TYR A 288 -8.30 20.23 -8.51
C TYR A 288 -9.09 21.01 -7.45
N ILE A 289 -9.18 22.36 -7.57
CA ILE A 289 -9.88 23.20 -6.58
C ILE A 289 -11.36 22.79 -6.44
N ARG A 290 -12.02 22.43 -7.55
CA ARG A 290 -13.41 21.94 -7.49
C ARG A 290 -13.53 20.62 -6.73
N MET A 291 -12.59 19.70 -6.92
CA MET A 291 -12.62 18.39 -6.26
C MET A 291 -12.35 18.52 -4.74
N VAL A 292 -11.41 19.39 -4.33
CA VAL A 292 -11.05 19.58 -2.92
C VAL A 292 -11.82 20.73 -2.25
N ASN A 293 -12.98 21.11 -2.81
CA ASN A 293 -13.81 22.17 -2.25
C ASN A 293 -14.23 21.84 -0.81
N PRO A 294 -14.12 22.78 0.14
CA PRO A 294 -14.59 22.60 1.53
C PRO A 294 -16.08 22.22 1.63
N ASN A 295 -16.90 22.77 0.73
CA ASN A 295 -18.30 22.41 0.64
C ASN A 295 -18.51 21.17 -0.21
N PRO A 296 -18.95 20.01 0.35
CA PRO A 296 -19.14 18.78 -0.42
C PRO A 296 -20.16 18.92 -1.55
N ASP A 297 -21.16 19.79 -1.43
CA ASP A 297 -22.20 20.00 -2.45
C ASP A 297 -21.67 20.74 -3.69
N GLU A 298 -20.56 21.45 -3.57
CA GLU A 298 -19.89 22.14 -4.67
C GLU A 298 -18.90 21.24 -5.43
N ARG A 299 -18.57 20.05 -4.89
CA ARG A 299 -17.71 19.09 -5.58
C ARG A 299 -18.42 18.50 -6.79
N PRO A 300 -17.70 18.35 -7.94
CA PRO A 300 -18.29 17.84 -9.17
C PRO A 300 -18.72 16.38 -9.00
N GLU A 301 -19.74 15.96 -9.75
CA GLU A 301 -20.03 14.55 -9.96
C GLU A 301 -18.93 13.89 -10.80
N LEU A 302 -18.74 12.55 -10.69
CA LEU A 302 -17.71 11.82 -11.41
C LEU A 302 -17.80 12.00 -12.93
N ASP A 303 -19.01 12.11 -13.50
CA ASP A 303 -19.22 12.41 -14.92
C ASP A 303 -18.66 13.79 -15.28
N LYS A 304 -18.83 14.79 -14.42
CA LYS A 304 -18.29 16.13 -14.67
C LYS A 304 -16.76 16.19 -14.53
N ILE A 305 -16.17 15.31 -13.75
CA ILE A 305 -14.71 15.13 -13.71
C ILE A 305 -14.23 14.58 -15.04
N LEU A 306 -14.89 13.53 -15.59
CA LEU A 306 -14.56 12.96 -16.89
C LEU A 306 -14.74 13.98 -18.04
N GLU A 307 -15.71 14.88 -17.95
CA GLU A 307 -15.97 15.96 -18.92
C GLU A 307 -15.00 17.16 -18.78
N SER A 308 -14.10 17.16 -17.78
CA SER A 308 -13.20 18.28 -17.52
C SER A 308 -12.24 18.54 -18.70
N ASN A 309 -11.86 19.81 -18.89
CA ASN A 309 -10.88 20.18 -19.90
C ASN A 309 -9.53 19.47 -19.70
N TRP A 310 -9.13 19.24 -18.44
CA TRP A 310 -7.88 18.54 -18.14
C TRP A 310 -7.83 17.12 -18.68
N LEU A 311 -8.94 16.37 -18.65
CA LEU A 311 -9.04 15.01 -19.19
C LEU A 311 -9.38 14.93 -20.68
N LYS A 312 -9.74 16.03 -21.34
CA LYS A 312 -10.23 16.07 -22.71
C LYS A 312 -9.35 15.29 -23.70
N GLU A 313 -8.03 15.36 -23.53
CA GLU A 313 -7.06 14.71 -24.41
C GLU A 313 -7.16 13.16 -24.38
N VAL A 314 -7.60 12.57 -23.27
CA VAL A 314 -7.60 11.11 -23.05
C VAL A 314 -9.00 10.48 -23.03
N ILE A 315 -10.07 11.28 -23.09
CA ILE A 315 -11.44 10.75 -22.99
C ILE A 315 -11.80 9.84 -24.15
N ASN A 316 -11.47 10.24 -25.37
CA ASN A 316 -11.87 9.56 -26.60
C ASN A 316 -10.65 8.92 -27.31
N LEU A 317 -9.71 8.36 -26.58
CA LEU A 317 -8.61 7.61 -27.18
C LEU A 317 -9.15 6.39 -27.92
N SER A 318 -8.64 6.15 -29.11
CA SER A 318 -8.80 4.86 -29.78
C SER A 318 -8.07 3.77 -29.01
N LYS A 319 -8.46 2.52 -29.22
CA LYS A 319 -7.77 1.38 -28.58
C LYS A 319 -6.27 1.38 -28.91
N GLU A 320 -5.90 1.67 -30.15
CA GLU A 320 -4.51 1.72 -30.59
C GLU A 320 -3.71 2.83 -29.86
N GLU A 321 -4.32 3.97 -29.58
CA GLU A 321 -3.69 5.05 -28.82
C GLU A 321 -3.53 4.67 -27.35
N GLU A 322 -4.53 4.01 -26.76
CA GLU A 322 -4.45 3.52 -25.39
C GLU A 322 -3.41 2.41 -25.24
N ASP A 323 -3.34 1.47 -26.19
CA ASP A 323 -2.33 0.39 -26.21
C ASP A 323 -0.91 0.97 -26.26
N LYS A 324 -0.65 2.00 -27.05
CA LYS A 324 0.65 2.71 -27.08
C LYS A 324 0.99 3.38 -25.74
N LEU A 325 0.00 3.88 -25.02
CA LEU A 325 0.23 4.46 -23.69
C LEU A 325 0.47 3.36 -22.65
N ASN A 326 -0.21 2.23 -22.76
CA ASN A 326 0.03 1.06 -21.92
C ASN A 326 1.44 0.48 -22.15
N GLU A 327 1.97 0.46 -23.38
CA GLU A 327 3.36 0.11 -23.68
C GLU A 327 4.36 1.04 -22.95
N GLN A 328 4.06 2.34 -22.86
CA GLN A 328 4.88 3.28 -22.10
C GLN A 328 4.81 3.00 -20.58
N LEU A 329 3.62 2.62 -20.08
CA LEU A 329 3.46 2.20 -18.68
C LEU A 329 4.19 0.90 -18.40
N ASP A 330 4.24 -0.06 -19.34
CA ASP A 330 5.05 -1.28 -19.22
C ASP A 330 6.54 -0.98 -19.07
N LEU A 331 7.08 -0.08 -19.90
CA LEU A 331 8.47 0.37 -19.79
C LEU A 331 8.75 1.08 -18.45
N LEU A 332 7.79 1.88 -17.97
CA LEU A 332 7.90 2.52 -16.65
C LEU A 332 7.87 1.47 -15.54
N HIS A 333 6.99 0.49 -15.62
CA HIS A 333 6.89 -0.60 -14.66
C HIS A 333 8.19 -1.40 -14.57
N ASP A 334 8.77 -1.78 -15.72
CA ASP A 334 10.05 -2.47 -15.77
C ASP A 334 11.17 -1.63 -15.15
N ASN A 335 11.15 -0.33 -15.35
CA ASN A 335 12.09 0.59 -14.71
C ASN A 335 11.84 0.69 -13.20
N ILE A 336 10.58 0.77 -12.74
CA ILE A 336 10.25 0.76 -11.30
C ILE A 336 10.76 -0.52 -10.65
N ILE A 337 10.49 -1.69 -11.24
CA ILE A 337 11.02 -2.97 -10.75
C ILE A 337 12.55 -2.94 -10.75
N THR A 338 13.17 -2.45 -11.83
CA THR A 338 14.63 -2.36 -11.94
C THR A 338 15.20 -1.40 -10.90
N VAL A 339 14.60 -0.23 -10.67
CA VAL A 339 15.03 0.72 -9.63
C VAL A 339 14.81 0.14 -8.23
N ASN A 340 13.72 -0.57 -8.01
CA ASN A 340 13.46 -1.28 -6.76
C ASN A 340 14.40 -2.47 -6.57
N SER A 341 14.94 -3.02 -7.68
CA SER A 341 15.93 -4.10 -7.72
C SER A 341 17.32 -3.63 -8.16
N HIS A 342 17.63 -2.34 -8.07
CA HIS A 342 18.90 -1.82 -8.57
C HIS A 342 20.08 -2.50 -7.90
N LYS A 343 20.89 -3.12 -8.75
CA LYS A 343 22.24 -3.50 -8.46
C LYS A 343 23.07 -2.21 -8.27
N TYR A 344 23.02 -1.69 -7.05
CA TYR A 344 24.03 -0.72 -6.68
C TYR A 344 25.33 -1.50 -6.52
N GLU A 345 26.21 -1.45 -7.51
CA GLU A 345 27.62 -1.80 -7.33
C GLU A 345 28.25 -0.72 -6.43
N TYR A 346 27.85 -0.71 -5.17
CA TYR A 346 28.54 0.06 -4.16
C TYR A 346 29.61 -0.84 -3.54
N ASP A 347 30.84 -0.35 -3.55
CA ASP A 347 31.77 -0.76 -2.51
C ASP A 347 31.13 -0.39 -1.19
N ILE A 348 30.84 -1.40 -0.36
CA ILE A 348 30.29 -1.19 0.97
C ILE A 348 31.15 -0.16 1.67
N ASN A 349 30.49 0.83 2.25
CA ASN A 349 31.14 1.91 2.95
C ASN A 349 32.26 1.33 3.83
N GLU A 350 33.52 1.62 3.50
CA GLU A 350 34.70 1.17 4.23
C GLU A 350 34.61 1.47 5.74
N LYS A 351 33.75 2.43 6.13
CA LYS A 351 33.50 2.81 7.50
C LYS A 351 32.69 1.75 8.27
N ILE A 352 31.65 1.14 7.62
CA ILE A 352 30.91 0.00 8.22
C ILE A 352 31.87 -1.18 8.41
N GLN A 353 32.80 -1.38 7.48
CA GLN A 353 33.84 -2.41 7.62
C GLN A 353 34.94 -2.00 8.62
N LYS A 354 35.41 -0.74 8.65
CA LYS A 354 36.52 -0.27 9.48
C LYS A 354 36.15 -0.08 10.95
N GLU A 355 34.94 0.37 11.27
CA GLU A 355 34.49 0.48 12.68
C GLU A 355 34.50 -0.86 13.38
N HIS A 356 34.25 -1.94 12.64
CA HIS A 356 34.28 -3.30 13.19
C HIS A 356 35.73 -3.81 13.39
N TYR A 357 36.68 -3.47 12.53
CA TYR A 357 38.10 -3.82 12.72
C TYR A 357 38.75 -3.05 13.88
N ALA A 358 38.33 -1.82 14.14
CA ALA A 358 38.83 -1.02 15.27
C ALA A 358 38.32 -1.53 16.63
N SER A 359 37.14 -2.14 16.70
CA SER A 359 36.56 -2.69 17.93
C SER A 359 37.12 -4.07 18.33
N ARG A 360 37.88 -4.76 17.47
CA ARG A 360 38.52 -6.04 17.79
C ARG A 360 39.66 -5.95 18.80
N GLY A 361 40.11 -4.74 19.19
CA GLY A 361 41.12 -4.51 20.20
C GLY A 361 40.62 -4.40 21.65
N GLY A 362 39.36 -4.51 21.92
CA GLY A 362 38.75 -4.45 23.27
C GLY A 362 37.63 -5.48 23.40
N GLU A 363 37.82 -6.42 24.30
CA GLU A 363 36.81 -7.39 24.74
C GLU A 363 35.60 -6.63 25.32
N ASN A 364 34.51 -6.47 24.51
CA ASN A 364 33.18 -6.27 25.04
C ASN A 364 32.16 -6.91 24.07
N ASN A 365 31.76 -8.14 24.44
CA ASN A 365 30.79 -8.96 23.70
C ASN A 365 29.33 -8.51 23.92
N GLU A 366 29.09 -7.35 24.54
CA GLU A 366 27.77 -6.95 25.01
C GLU A 366 26.84 -6.36 23.92
N ASN A 367 27.33 -6.10 22.70
CA ASN A 367 26.55 -5.43 21.64
C ASN A 367 26.40 -6.24 20.34
N LYS A 368 26.58 -7.56 20.36
CA LYS A 368 26.30 -8.39 19.17
C LYS A 368 24.84 -8.81 19.13
N LEU A 369 24.08 -8.25 18.20
CA LEU A 369 22.67 -8.60 17.97
C LEU A 369 22.54 -9.98 17.31
N PHE A 370 23.50 -10.35 16.44
CA PHE A 370 23.50 -11.62 15.71
C PHE A 370 24.66 -12.52 16.14
N SER A 371 24.40 -13.82 16.27
CA SER A 371 25.41 -14.82 16.57
C SER A 371 26.24 -15.19 15.35
N ASP A 372 27.52 -15.56 15.57
CA ASP A 372 28.47 -15.93 14.50
C ASP A 372 28.06 -17.17 13.68
N ASN A 373 27.03 -17.91 14.12
CA ASN A 373 26.52 -19.11 13.45
C ASN A 373 25.45 -18.83 12.40
N LEU A 374 24.92 -17.63 12.35
CA LEU A 374 23.89 -17.26 11.35
C LEU A 374 24.51 -17.04 9.96
N ARG A 375 23.76 -17.36 8.94
CA ARG A 375 24.14 -17.16 7.54
C ARG A 375 22.97 -16.60 6.76
N ALA A 376 23.25 -15.76 5.77
CA ALA A 376 22.25 -15.26 4.84
C ALA A 376 21.64 -16.39 4.02
N LYS A 377 20.33 -16.39 3.89
CA LYS A 377 19.58 -17.32 3.02
C LYS A 377 19.86 -17.00 1.56
N LYS A 378 19.72 -18.00 0.68
CA LYS A 378 19.80 -17.78 -0.78
C LYS A 378 18.51 -17.10 -1.26
N PHE A 379 18.67 -15.97 -1.95
CA PHE A 379 17.52 -15.29 -2.57
C PHE A 379 17.02 -16.07 -3.79
N THR A 380 15.72 -16.32 -3.85
CA THR A 380 15.08 -16.96 -4.99
C THR A 380 14.29 -15.93 -5.79
N LYS A 381 14.67 -15.75 -7.04
CA LYS A 381 14.14 -14.75 -7.99
C LYS A 381 12.63 -14.79 -8.25
N ASN A 382 11.91 -15.76 -7.71
CA ASN A 382 10.48 -15.99 -8.03
C ASN A 382 9.49 -15.12 -7.22
N LYS A 383 9.99 -14.18 -6.41
CA LYS A 383 9.16 -13.28 -5.62
C LYS A 383 9.04 -11.95 -6.34
N LEU A 384 7.89 -11.72 -6.94
CA LEU A 384 7.43 -10.37 -7.28
C LEU A 384 7.07 -9.69 -5.97
N VAL A 385 7.87 -8.76 -5.50
CA VAL A 385 7.68 -8.17 -4.18
C VAL A 385 7.65 -6.66 -4.30
N LEU A 386 6.69 -6.06 -3.62
CA LEU A 386 6.59 -4.60 -3.39
C LEU A 386 7.67 -4.09 -2.40
N ASN A 387 8.66 -4.91 -2.08
CA ASN A 387 9.73 -4.59 -1.14
C ASN A 387 10.85 -3.81 -1.83
N LYS A 388 11.55 -3.00 -1.08
CA LYS A 388 12.75 -2.32 -1.55
C LYS A 388 13.97 -3.21 -1.37
N TYR A 389 14.92 -3.12 -2.29
CA TYR A 389 16.13 -3.92 -2.28
C TYR A 389 17.36 -3.05 -2.48
N ILE A 390 18.45 -3.44 -1.82
CA ILE A 390 19.80 -2.92 -2.12
C ILE A 390 20.69 -4.12 -2.41
N ILE A 391 21.27 -4.19 -3.62
CA ILE A 391 22.19 -5.24 -4.01
C ILE A 391 23.61 -4.68 -3.96
N PHE A 392 24.54 -5.40 -3.34
CA PHE A 392 25.93 -4.98 -3.21
C PHE A 392 26.88 -6.20 -3.15
N GLY A 393 28.13 -5.96 -3.51
CA GLY A 393 29.22 -6.93 -3.41
C GLY A 393 30.16 -6.62 -2.24
N GLY A 394 31.12 -7.51 -1.99
CA GLY A 394 32.23 -7.21 -1.08
C GLY A 394 31.98 -7.49 0.40
N ILE A 395 30.88 -8.14 0.82
CA ILE A 395 30.72 -8.58 2.21
C ILE A 395 31.70 -9.73 2.48
N LEU A 396 32.62 -9.51 3.43
CA LEU A 396 33.57 -10.53 3.89
C LEU A 396 32.96 -11.44 4.95
N ASN A 397 32.13 -10.86 5.83
CA ASN A 397 31.40 -11.56 6.89
C ASN A 397 30.00 -10.99 7.03
N GLU A 398 28.99 -11.81 6.79
CA GLU A 398 27.57 -11.44 6.79
C GLU A 398 27.08 -10.99 8.17
N VAL A 399 27.51 -11.68 9.23
CA VAL A 399 27.14 -11.37 10.61
C VAL A 399 27.74 -10.04 11.05
N ASP A 400 29.01 -9.82 10.74
CA ASP A 400 29.71 -8.58 11.07
C ASP A 400 29.07 -7.38 10.35
N PHE A 401 28.70 -7.56 9.07
CA PHE A 401 28.00 -6.55 8.30
C PHE A 401 26.65 -6.19 8.95
N MET A 402 25.82 -7.18 9.29
CA MET A 402 24.50 -6.93 9.88
C MET A 402 24.60 -6.27 11.26
N ASN A 403 25.57 -6.68 12.10
CA ASN A 403 25.83 -6.04 13.40
C ASN A 403 26.28 -4.57 13.21
N SER A 404 27.13 -4.30 12.24
CA SER A 404 27.58 -2.92 11.93
C SER A 404 26.46 -2.05 11.38
N LEU A 405 25.59 -2.63 10.55
CA LEU A 405 24.41 -1.95 10.02
C LEU A 405 23.46 -1.55 11.14
N VAL A 406 23.13 -2.48 12.05
CA VAL A 406 22.29 -2.21 13.22
C VAL A 406 22.87 -1.09 14.07
N ASN A 407 24.17 -1.15 14.38
CA ASN A 407 24.84 -0.10 15.16
C ASN A 407 24.79 1.28 14.49
N SER A 408 24.91 1.31 13.15
CA SER A 408 24.86 2.57 12.40
C SER A 408 23.43 3.16 12.35
N ILE A 409 22.42 2.29 12.23
CA ILE A 409 21.01 2.69 12.31
C ILE A 409 20.68 3.21 13.71
N SER A 410 21.03 2.45 14.78
CA SER A 410 20.79 2.86 16.16
C SER A 410 21.45 4.20 16.49
N LYS A 411 22.67 4.46 16.00
CA LYS A 411 23.35 5.76 16.18
C LYS A 411 22.66 6.91 15.43
N LYS A 412 22.03 6.64 14.29
CA LYS A 412 21.35 7.67 13.47
C LYS A 412 19.98 8.02 14.03
N PHE A 413 19.30 7.06 14.63
CA PHE A 413 17.91 7.16 15.09
C PHE A 413 17.81 6.91 16.61
N VAL A 414 18.70 7.54 17.40
CA VAL A 414 18.96 7.24 18.84
C VAL A 414 17.69 7.23 19.69
N ASP A 415 16.75 8.15 19.43
CA ASP A 415 15.59 8.36 20.31
C ASP A 415 14.27 7.86 19.69
N ILE A 416 14.30 7.36 18.46
CA ILE A 416 13.07 7.07 17.69
C ILE A 416 13.04 5.67 17.09
N CYS A 417 14.02 4.80 17.39
CA CYS A 417 13.95 3.43 16.88
C CYS A 417 14.30 2.38 17.94
N LEU A 418 13.51 1.32 17.95
CA LEU A 418 13.82 0.06 18.63
C LEU A 418 14.17 -0.99 17.57
N ILE A 419 15.22 -1.78 17.79
CA ILE A 419 15.65 -2.82 16.86
C ILE A 419 15.62 -4.17 17.57
N GLU A 420 14.89 -5.12 17.00
CA GLU A 420 14.77 -6.48 17.52
C GLU A 420 15.26 -7.52 16.51
N PRO A 421 16.21 -8.42 16.88
CA PRO A 421 16.61 -9.51 16.00
C PRO A 421 15.50 -10.55 15.90
N LEU A 422 15.29 -11.05 14.69
CA LEU A 422 14.37 -12.16 14.44
C LEU A 422 15.16 -13.47 14.42
N LYS A 423 14.62 -14.51 15.07
CA LYS A 423 15.30 -15.79 15.25
C LYS A 423 15.60 -16.47 13.92
N ASP A 424 16.72 -17.20 13.88
CA ASP A 424 17.14 -18.14 12.84
C ASP A 424 17.52 -17.55 11.46
N SER A 425 17.66 -16.22 11.33
CA SER A 425 18.12 -15.59 10.09
C SER A 425 18.86 -14.29 10.35
N LEU A 426 19.58 -13.78 9.35
CA LEU A 426 20.20 -12.46 9.37
C LEU A 426 19.15 -11.40 9.01
N ARG A 427 18.18 -11.24 9.90
CA ARG A 427 17.09 -10.25 9.79
C ARG A 427 16.79 -9.63 11.14
N PHE A 428 16.29 -8.40 11.10
CA PHE A 428 15.84 -7.68 12.28
C PHE A 428 14.64 -6.82 11.93
N LYS A 429 13.79 -6.56 12.94
CA LYS A 429 12.68 -5.63 12.84
C LYS A 429 13.09 -4.30 13.45
N ILE A 430 12.73 -3.20 12.81
CA ILE A 430 12.89 -1.85 13.33
C ILE A 430 11.51 -1.29 13.56
N PHE A 431 11.32 -0.68 14.71
CA PHE A 431 10.13 0.07 15.09
C PHE A 431 10.56 1.53 15.16
N PHE A 432 10.01 2.38 14.30
CA PHE A 432 10.19 3.82 14.36
C PHE A 432 8.96 4.42 15.03
N GLU A 433 9.18 5.17 16.11
CA GLU A 433 8.15 5.94 16.78
C GLU A 433 8.04 7.33 16.15
N ASP A 434 6.84 7.94 16.23
CA ASP A 434 6.61 9.33 15.83
C ASP A 434 7.57 10.24 16.59
N ASP A 435 8.45 10.93 15.88
CA ASP A 435 9.44 11.86 16.46
C ASP A 435 8.87 13.26 16.72
N GLY A 436 7.56 13.45 16.48
CA GLY A 436 6.86 14.73 16.60
C GLY A 436 7.13 15.66 15.39
N ASP A 437 7.82 15.21 14.35
CA ASP A 437 7.87 15.88 13.07
C ASP A 437 6.54 15.63 12.34
N GLU A 438 5.87 16.71 11.92
CA GLU A 438 4.56 16.62 11.24
C GLU A 438 4.54 15.70 10.01
N ASN A 439 5.72 15.28 9.52
CA ASN A 439 5.90 14.45 8.33
C ASN A 439 6.26 12.99 8.63
N ASN A 440 6.56 12.61 9.87
CA ASN A 440 6.97 11.25 10.24
C ASN A 440 5.96 10.66 11.21
N GLY A 441 5.38 9.51 10.86
CA GLY A 441 4.54 8.69 11.73
C GLY A 441 5.24 7.40 12.15
N ASP A 442 4.57 6.61 12.98
CA ASP A 442 5.02 5.27 13.34
C ASP A 442 5.22 4.41 12.10
N CYS A 443 6.36 3.73 12.02
CA CYS A 443 6.64 2.82 10.92
C CYS A 443 7.44 1.62 11.41
N ASP A 444 6.98 0.42 11.09
CA ASP A 444 7.73 -0.81 11.33
C ASP A 444 8.24 -1.39 10.02
N MET A 445 9.49 -1.82 10.01
CA MET A 445 10.05 -2.53 8.87
C MET A 445 10.93 -3.70 9.28
N VAL A 446 10.98 -4.72 8.44
CA VAL A 446 11.91 -5.83 8.55
C VAL A 446 13.01 -5.64 7.53
N ILE A 447 14.26 -5.80 7.94
CA ILE A 447 15.44 -5.81 7.08
C ILE A 447 16.07 -7.18 7.14
N GLU A 448 16.26 -7.83 5.99
CA GLU A 448 16.82 -9.18 5.87
C GLU A 448 17.93 -9.23 4.82
N LEU A 449 19.03 -9.92 5.14
CA LEU A 449 20.16 -10.13 4.24
C LEU A 449 20.08 -11.49 3.56
N PHE A 450 20.18 -11.48 2.23
CA PHE A 450 20.19 -12.67 1.38
C PHE A 450 21.49 -12.78 0.57
N LYS A 451 21.88 -14.00 0.25
CA LYS A 451 22.88 -14.26 -0.81
C LYS A 451 22.21 -14.12 -2.18
N TYR A 452 22.80 -13.27 -3.01
CA TYR A 452 22.34 -12.98 -4.36
C TYR A 452 23.48 -13.17 -5.35
N GLU A 453 23.32 -14.11 -6.29
CA GLU A 453 24.40 -14.54 -7.19
C GLU A 453 25.67 -15.03 -6.45
N GLU A 454 26.77 -15.30 -7.16
CA GLU A 454 27.96 -15.94 -6.53
C GLU A 454 28.73 -15.04 -5.56
N LYS A 455 28.72 -13.71 -5.76
CA LYS A 455 29.55 -12.76 -5.00
C LYS A 455 28.78 -11.58 -4.41
N ASN A 456 27.47 -11.49 -4.67
CA ASN A 456 26.64 -10.38 -4.25
C ASN A 456 25.73 -10.79 -3.09
N HIS A 457 25.30 -9.78 -2.34
CA HIS A 457 24.27 -9.89 -1.33
C HIS A 457 23.13 -8.92 -1.66
N LEU A 458 21.94 -9.25 -1.19
CA LEU A 458 20.74 -8.44 -1.33
C LEU A 458 20.21 -8.14 0.06
N LEU A 459 20.04 -6.88 0.37
CA LEU A 459 19.36 -6.44 1.58
C LEU A 459 17.92 -6.07 1.21
N GLU A 460 16.97 -6.83 1.75
CA GLU A 460 15.54 -6.61 1.55
C GLU A 460 14.99 -5.74 2.67
N PHE A 461 14.12 -4.81 2.32
CA PHE A 461 13.38 -3.97 3.25
C PHE A 461 11.89 -4.22 3.06
N ARG A 462 11.20 -4.64 4.11
CA ARG A 462 9.76 -4.91 4.10
C ARG A 462 9.06 -4.04 5.13
N ARG A 463 8.04 -3.31 4.71
CA ARG A 463 7.14 -2.62 5.63
C ARG A 463 6.23 -3.65 6.32
N THR A 464 6.09 -3.57 7.64
CA THR A 464 5.19 -4.42 8.41
C THR A 464 4.10 -3.62 9.14
N LYS A 465 4.28 -2.30 9.31
CA LYS A 465 3.28 -1.40 9.89
C LYS A 465 3.56 0.04 9.47
N GLY A 466 2.60 0.93 9.65
CA GLY A 466 2.74 2.35 9.37
C GLY A 466 2.41 2.74 7.92
N SER A 467 2.49 4.03 7.63
CA SER A 467 2.23 4.53 6.29
C SER A 467 3.35 4.14 5.32
N ILE A 468 3.02 4.02 4.05
CA ILE A 468 4.04 3.75 3.03
C ILE A 468 4.95 4.96 2.81
N HIS A 469 4.47 6.19 3.08
CA HIS A 469 5.27 7.41 3.04
C HIS A 469 6.40 7.37 4.07
N ASP A 470 6.05 7.07 5.33
CA ASP A 470 7.03 6.95 6.41
C ASP A 470 8.03 5.84 6.11
N TYR A 471 7.54 4.69 5.60
CA TYR A 471 8.40 3.60 5.17
C TYR A 471 9.42 4.04 4.12
N TYR A 472 9.01 4.80 3.08
CA TYR A 472 9.93 5.28 2.04
C TYR A 472 10.92 6.29 2.59
N ASP A 473 10.51 7.17 3.47
CA ASP A 473 11.39 8.16 4.09
C ASP A 473 12.45 7.50 4.97
N TYR A 474 12.05 6.54 5.79
CA TYR A 474 13.00 5.76 6.58
C TYR A 474 13.88 4.87 5.71
N PHE A 475 13.33 4.23 4.67
CA PHE A 475 14.12 3.47 3.71
C PHE A 475 15.22 4.35 3.07
N GLU A 476 14.91 5.53 2.54
CA GLU A 476 15.91 6.43 1.94
C GLU A 476 16.93 6.92 2.98
N LYS A 477 16.51 7.21 4.20
CA LYS A 477 17.43 7.56 5.30
C LYS A 477 18.40 6.41 5.61
N ILE A 478 17.91 5.15 5.68
CA ILE A 478 18.75 3.96 5.93
C ILE A 478 19.63 3.66 4.70
N LYS A 479 19.10 3.73 3.50
CA LYS A 479 19.84 3.57 2.25
C LYS A 479 21.02 4.52 2.22
N ASN A 480 20.84 5.79 2.60
CA ASN A 480 21.93 6.75 2.69
C ASN A 480 23.00 6.35 3.71
N ILE A 481 22.67 5.71 4.83
CA ILE A 481 23.65 5.16 5.78
C ILE A 481 24.51 4.09 5.08
N ILE A 482 23.90 3.24 4.24
CA ILE A 482 24.58 2.13 3.56
C ILE A 482 25.41 2.63 2.39
N THR A 483 24.94 3.63 1.65
CA THR A 483 25.46 4.02 0.33
C THR A 483 26.30 5.31 0.32
N THR A 484 26.29 6.12 1.39
CA THR A 484 27.05 7.37 1.39
C THR A 484 28.55 7.09 1.48
N LYS A 485 29.30 7.44 0.44
CA LYS A 485 30.74 7.63 0.54
C LYS A 485 30.99 8.89 1.37
N ASN A 486 31.65 8.78 2.52
CA ASN A 486 32.24 9.92 3.21
C ASN A 486 33.52 10.34 2.53
#